data_c9d474568349890118a2dc096c6003e9
#
_entry.id   c9d474568349890118a2dc096c6003e9
#
_cell.length_a   1.000
_cell.length_b   1.000
_cell.length_c   1.000
_cell.angle_alpha   90.00
_cell.angle_beta   90.00
_cell.angle_gamma   90.00
#
_symmetry.space_group_name_H-M   'P 1'
#
loop_
_entity.id
_entity.type
_entity.pdbx_description
1 polymer ?
#
loop_
_entity_poly.entity_id
_entity_poly.type
_entity_poly.pdbx_seq_one_letter_code
_entity_poly.pdbx_strand_id
1 'polypeptide(L)'
;VVNVPPQKYITKDNVVVDMDFVIYFKVMPEDAMVRKALLEIEDYRAATINLSFATLRAVIGATTLAEALSERERIRDELQLRMDEVTQRWGVKVAQVEINEIDPPPGVKTAMEREKSAAAIKTAEITESEGARQSQINRAEGEKQAAILSAEGQRQAEILEAEGDQQAAVLRAEGFSSALDKIYAVAKNVDANTLSLQYFDTLKTMGTAPSTKF
;
A
#
# COMPACT_ATOMS: atom_id res chain seq x y z
N VAL A 1 -3.45 -43.08 15.06
CA VAL A 1 -4.38 -41.94 15.00
C VAL A 1 -5.55 -42.25 15.96
N VAL A 2 -5.87 -41.31 16.80
CA VAL A 2 -7.02 -41.42 17.70
C VAL A 2 -7.85 -40.13 17.62
N ASN A 3 -9.10 -40.31 17.27
CA ASN A 3 -10.08 -39.23 17.32
C ASN A 3 -10.61 -39.11 18.76
N VAL A 4 -10.47 -37.95 19.34
CA VAL A 4 -10.92 -37.64 20.69
C VAL A 4 -12.30 -36.98 20.60
N PRO A 5 -13.33 -37.58 21.21
CA PRO A 5 -14.70 -37.06 21.10
C PRO A 5 -14.83 -35.69 21.74
N PRO A 6 -15.84 -34.90 21.33
CA PRO A 6 -16.07 -33.56 21.87
C PRO A 6 -16.20 -33.56 23.38
N GLN A 7 -15.49 -32.65 24.03
CA GLN A 7 -15.52 -32.48 25.50
C GLN A 7 -15.72 -31.01 25.84
N LYS A 8 -16.31 -30.75 26.99
CA LYS A 8 -16.52 -29.40 27.50
C LYS A 8 -15.30 -28.90 28.25
N TYR A 9 -14.81 -27.74 27.84
CA TYR A 9 -13.72 -27.03 28.48
C TYR A 9 -14.20 -25.66 28.94
N ILE A 10 -13.55 -25.11 29.95
CA ILE A 10 -13.83 -23.77 30.45
C ILE A 10 -12.61 -22.91 30.15
N THR A 11 -12.83 -21.83 29.45
CA THR A 11 -11.80 -20.84 29.12
C THR A 11 -11.49 -19.94 30.31
N LYS A 12 -10.40 -19.16 30.22
CA LYS A 12 -9.97 -18.22 31.25
C LYS A 12 -11.05 -17.17 31.59
N ASP A 13 -11.83 -16.76 30.60
CA ASP A 13 -12.97 -15.84 30.71
C ASP A 13 -14.29 -16.53 31.11
N ASN A 14 -14.18 -17.75 31.62
CA ASN A 14 -15.29 -18.55 32.19
C ASN A 14 -16.38 -18.92 31.17
N VAL A 15 -16.03 -19.04 29.90
CA VAL A 15 -16.93 -19.52 28.84
C VAL A 15 -16.74 -21.02 28.65
N VAL A 16 -17.86 -21.76 28.62
CA VAL A 16 -17.85 -23.20 28.30
C VAL A 16 -17.77 -23.36 26.80
N VAL A 17 -16.81 -24.14 26.30
CA VAL A 17 -16.64 -24.44 24.88
C VAL A 17 -16.63 -25.97 24.69
N ASP A 18 -17.26 -26.42 23.63
CA ASP A 18 -17.13 -27.78 23.15
C ASP A 18 -15.96 -27.86 22.14
N MET A 19 -15.06 -28.81 22.39
CA MET A 19 -13.87 -28.98 21.51
C MET A 19 -13.64 -30.45 21.21
N ASP A 20 -13.33 -30.75 19.96
CA ASP A 20 -12.86 -32.04 19.51
C ASP A 20 -11.48 -31.88 18.81
N PHE A 21 -10.69 -32.92 18.90
CA PHE A 21 -9.34 -32.92 18.32
C PHE A 21 -8.88 -34.34 17.99
N VAL A 22 -7.88 -34.42 17.13
CA VAL A 22 -7.26 -35.68 16.70
C VAL A 22 -5.80 -35.70 17.13
N ILE A 23 -5.35 -36.84 17.64
CA ILE A 23 -3.97 -37.04 18.05
C ILE A 23 -3.33 -38.09 17.15
N TYR A 24 -2.21 -37.70 16.54
CA TYR A 24 -1.35 -38.60 15.80
C TYR A 24 -0.14 -38.94 16.66
N PHE A 25 -0.03 -40.19 17.08
CA PHE A 25 1.10 -40.67 17.86
C PHE A 25 1.64 -41.99 17.31
N LYS A 26 2.88 -42.27 17.60
CA LYS A 26 3.57 -43.50 17.25
C LYS A 26 4.41 -44.00 18.43
N VAL A 27 4.56 -45.31 18.53
CA VAL A 27 5.56 -45.92 19.44
C VAL A 27 6.93 -45.74 18.78
N MET A 28 7.93 -45.31 19.56
CA MET A 28 9.30 -45.19 19.06
C MET A 28 9.89 -46.54 18.72
N PRO A 29 10.60 -46.71 17.59
CA PRO A 29 11.03 -48.01 17.09
C PRO A 29 12.22 -48.61 17.87
N GLU A 30 12.68 -47.98 18.92
CA GLU A 30 13.76 -48.46 19.77
C GLU A 30 13.25 -49.56 20.71
N ASP A 31 13.97 -50.71 20.78
CA ASP A 31 13.56 -51.86 21.61
C ASP A 31 13.29 -51.50 23.07
N ALA A 32 14.07 -50.60 23.64
CA ALA A 32 13.87 -50.11 25.01
C ALA A 32 12.55 -49.32 25.15
N MET A 33 12.17 -48.53 24.15
CA MET A 33 10.94 -47.73 24.15
C MET A 33 9.71 -48.57 23.86
N VAL A 34 9.82 -49.57 23.00
CA VAL A 34 8.74 -50.54 22.77
C VAL A 34 8.45 -51.33 24.04
N ARG A 35 9.48 -51.77 24.78
CA ARG A 35 9.30 -52.40 26.10
C ARG A 35 8.61 -51.51 27.08
N LYS A 36 8.97 -50.23 27.17
CA LYS A 36 8.30 -49.27 28.04
C LYS A 36 6.83 -49.13 27.70
N ALA A 37 6.49 -48.97 26.41
CA ALA A 37 5.11 -48.82 25.96
C ALA A 37 4.24 -50.06 26.26
N LEU A 38 4.84 -51.23 26.34
CA LEU A 38 4.10 -52.50 26.58
C LEU A 38 4.09 -52.96 28.06
N LEU A 39 5.11 -52.60 28.83
CA LEU A 39 5.31 -53.12 30.18
C LEU A 39 5.05 -52.08 31.27
N GLU A 40 5.27 -50.81 31.03
CA GLU A 40 5.05 -49.76 32.04
C GLU A 40 3.63 -49.21 32.05
N ILE A 41 2.86 -49.42 30.98
CA ILE A 41 1.49 -48.91 30.88
C ILE A 41 0.60 -49.98 30.28
N GLU A 42 -0.47 -50.30 30.99
CA GLU A 42 -1.44 -51.32 30.61
C GLU A 42 -2.12 -50.98 29.25
N ASP A 43 -2.51 -49.72 29.06
CA ASP A 43 -3.03 -49.18 27.79
C ASP A 43 -2.48 -47.78 27.51
N TYR A 44 -1.41 -47.69 26.72
CA TYR A 44 -0.80 -46.44 26.33
C TYR A 44 -1.74 -45.56 25.48
N ARG A 45 -2.74 -46.14 24.79
CA ARG A 45 -3.70 -45.36 23.99
C ARG A 45 -4.68 -44.64 24.95
N ALA A 46 -5.26 -45.32 25.87
CA ALA A 46 -6.15 -44.73 26.88
C ALA A 46 -5.42 -43.72 27.73
N ALA A 47 -4.18 -44.02 28.13
CA ALA A 47 -3.35 -43.09 28.91
C ALA A 47 -3.05 -41.80 28.12
N THR A 48 -2.71 -41.90 26.80
CA THR A 48 -2.46 -40.73 25.94
C THR A 48 -3.74 -39.91 25.78
N ILE A 49 -4.88 -40.50 25.60
CA ILE A 49 -6.18 -39.79 25.53
C ILE A 49 -6.46 -39.05 26.84
N ASN A 50 -6.35 -39.73 28.00
CA ASN A 50 -6.59 -39.11 29.30
C ASN A 50 -5.61 -37.94 29.57
N LEU A 51 -4.34 -38.11 29.19
CA LEU A 51 -3.34 -37.04 29.26
C LEU A 51 -3.74 -35.84 28.38
N SER A 52 -4.25 -36.11 27.19
CA SER A 52 -4.68 -35.04 26.28
C SER A 52 -5.84 -34.22 26.86
N PHE A 53 -6.81 -34.85 27.48
CA PHE A 53 -7.90 -34.14 28.17
C PHE A 53 -7.39 -33.25 29.31
N ALA A 54 -6.46 -33.75 30.11
CA ALA A 54 -5.89 -32.99 31.23
C ALA A 54 -5.05 -31.81 30.73
N THR A 55 -4.22 -32.06 29.71
CA THR A 55 -3.35 -31.04 29.13
C THR A 55 -4.16 -29.96 28.42
N LEU A 56 -5.13 -30.33 27.58
CA LEU A 56 -6.01 -29.38 26.90
C LEU A 56 -6.81 -28.54 27.89
N ARG A 57 -7.30 -29.16 28.98
CA ARG A 57 -7.98 -28.40 30.05
C ARG A 57 -7.09 -27.35 30.68
N ALA A 58 -5.81 -27.65 30.89
CA ALA A 58 -4.85 -26.69 31.44
C ALA A 58 -4.55 -25.56 30.44
N VAL A 59 -4.37 -25.88 29.16
CA VAL A 59 -4.08 -24.89 28.11
C VAL A 59 -5.28 -23.98 27.89
N ILE A 60 -6.48 -24.53 27.70
CA ILE A 60 -7.71 -23.76 27.48
C ILE A 60 -8.09 -22.93 28.69
N GLY A 61 -7.91 -23.48 29.91
CA GLY A 61 -8.17 -22.74 31.16
C GLY A 61 -7.25 -21.54 31.37
N ALA A 62 -6.10 -21.49 30.68
CA ALA A 62 -5.17 -20.34 30.67
C ALA A 62 -5.42 -19.36 29.51
N THR A 63 -6.30 -19.71 28.56
CA THR A 63 -6.54 -18.99 27.31
C THR A 63 -7.96 -18.40 27.29
N THR A 64 -8.13 -17.18 26.78
CA THR A 64 -9.46 -16.57 26.57
C THR A 64 -10.15 -17.20 25.36
N LEU A 65 -11.48 -17.06 25.27
CA LEU A 65 -12.23 -17.56 24.11
C LEU A 65 -11.76 -16.91 22.79
N ALA A 66 -11.50 -15.62 22.81
CA ALA A 66 -11.03 -14.90 21.63
C ALA A 66 -9.67 -15.42 21.15
N GLU A 67 -8.72 -15.66 22.05
CA GLU A 67 -7.42 -16.26 21.75
C GLU A 67 -7.59 -17.72 21.28
N ALA A 68 -8.47 -18.50 21.92
CA ALA A 68 -8.71 -19.88 21.53
C ALA A 68 -9.23 -20.00 20.09
N LEU A 69 -10.05 -19.06 19.65
CA LEU A 69 -10.58 -19.02 18.28
C LEU A 69 -9.57 -18.49 17.25
N SER A 70 -8.72 -17.52 17.63
CA SER A 70 -7.78 -16.86 16.72
C SER A 70 -6.41 -17.52 16.67
N GLU A 71 -5.94 -18.16 17.76
CA GLU A 71 -4.60 -18.70 17.91
C GLU A 71 -4.59 -20.24 18.04
N ARG A 72 -5.39 -20.91 17.25
CA ARG A 72 -5.52 -22.39 17.28
C ARG A 72 -4.17 -23.10 17.10
N GLU A 73 -3.30 -22.55 16.26
CA GLU A 73 -1.97 -23.11 16.02
C GLU A 73 -1.09 -23.05 17.27
N ARG A 74 -1.11 -21.96 18.00
CA ARG A 74 -0.38 -21.84 19.27
C ARG A 74 -0.86 -22.86 20.30
N ILE A 75 -2.17 -23.05 20.41
CA ILE A 75 -2.76 -24.03 21.33
C ILE A 75 -2.36 -25.45 20.91
N ARG A 76 -2.41 -25.76 19.63
CA ARG A 76 -1.96 -27.04 19.07
C ARG A 76 -0.50 -27.33 19.42
N ASP A 77 0.38 -26.36 19.18
CA ASP A 77 1.83 -26.52 19.40
C ASP A 77 2.14 -26.68 20.90
N GLU A 78 1.48 -25.90 21.76
CA GLU A 78 1.62 -26.00 23.21
C GLU A 78 1.10 -27.35 23.73
N LEU A 79 -0.04 -27.81 23.22
CA LEU A 79 -0.61 -29.11 23.56
C LEU A 79 0.33 -30.24 23.13
N GLN A 80 0.84 -30.19 21.89
CA GLN A 80 1.77 -31.18 21.39
C GLN A 80 3.06 -31.24 22.22
N LEU A 81 3.65 -30.10 22.54
CA LEU A 81 4.88 -30.01 23.34
C LEU A 81 4.69 -30.62 24.72
N ARG A 82 3.63 -30.23 25.44
CA ARG A 82 3.35 -30.73 26.80
C ARG A 82 3.03 -32.22 26.80
N MET A 83 2.32 -32.69 25.79
CA MET A 83 2.01 -34.12 25.68
C MET A 83 3.27 -34.93 25.36
N ASP A 84 4.08 -34.47 24.39
CA ASP A 84 5.30 -35.19 23.99
C ASP A 84 6.28 -35.35 25.15
N GLU A 85 6.42 -34.35 25.99
CA GLU A 85 7.27 -34.39 27.19
C GLU A 85 6.89 -35.53 28.16
N VAL A 86 5.62 -35.78 28.30
CA VAL A 86 5.12 -36.84 29.20
C VAL A 86 5.11 -38.20 28.53
N THR A 87 4.65 -38.26 27.26
CA THR A 87 4.48 -39.56 26.55
C THR A 87 5.81 -40.18 26.12
N GLN A 88 6.89 -39.37 25.95
CA GLN A 88 8.23 -39.92 25.73
C GLN A 88 8.69 -40.89 26.83
N ARG A 89 8.29 -40.64 28.08
CA ARG A 89 8.62 -41.53 29.19
C ARG A 89 8.00 -42.93 29.00
N TRP A 90 6.89 -43.00 28.29
CA TRP A 90 6.17 -44.24 27.96
C TRP A 90 6.63 -44.85 26.61
N GLY A 91 7.65 -44.30 25.96
CA GLY A 91 8.07 -44.77 24.66
C GLY A 91 7.14 -44.37 23.49
N VAL A 92 6.21 -43.46 23.75
CA VAL A 92 5.26 -42.94 22.76
C VAL A 92 5.64 -41.53 22.36
N LYS A 93 5.69 -41.27 21.07
CA LYS A 93 5.92 -39.95 20.52
C LYS A 93 4.65 -39.37 19.91
N VAL A 94 4.24 -38.20 20.33
CA VAL A 94 3.15 -37.44 19.72
C VAL A 94 3.71 -36.76 18.46
N ALA A 95 3.24 -37.21 17.30
CA ALA A 95 3.69 -36.68 16.03
C ALA A 95 3.00 -35.37 15.67
N GLN A 96 1.68 -35.30 15.92
CA GLN A 96 0.86 -34.14 15.59
C GLN A 96 -0.42 -34.17 16.42
N VAL A 97 -0.93 -32.98 16.72
CA VAL A 97 -2.27 -32.77 17.27
C VAL A 97 -3.02 -31.85 16.32
N GLU A 98 -4.28 -32.14 16.04
CA GLU A 98 -5.15 -31.29 15.21
C GLU A 98 -6.41 -30.98 16.00
N ILE A 99 -6.71 -29.69 16.14
CA ILE A 99 -7.96 -29.20 16.73
C ILE A 99 -8.96 -29.01 15.60
N ASN A 100 -10.04 -29.76 15.59
CA ASN A 100 -11.05 -29.71 14.54
C ASN A 100 -11.96 -28.50 14.73
N GLU A 101 -12.71 -28.49 15.83
CA GLU A 101 -13.71 -27.47 16.08
C GLU A 101 -13.62 -26.93 17.51
N ILE A 102 -13.91 -25.65 17.66
CA ILE A 102 -14.09 -24.97 18.93
C ILE A 102 -15.44 -24.29 18.84
N ASP A 103 -16.45 -24.85 19.50
CA ASP A 103 -17.83 -24.36 19.43
C ASP A 103 -18.25 -23.73 20.77
N PRO A 104 -18.36 -22.40 20.83
CA PRO A 104 -18.88 -21.69 21.98
C PRO A 104 -20.40 -21.77 22.03
N PRO A 105 -21.03 -21.58 23.21
CA PRO A 105 -22.48 -21.53 23.32
C PRO A 105 -23.11 -20.52 22.34
N PRO A 106 -24.30 -20.83 21.77
CA PRO A 106 -24.94 -19.99 20.75
C PRO A 106 -25.12 -18.52 21.15
N GLY A 107 -25.44 -18.28 22.45
CA GLY A 107 -25.59 -16.92 22.96
C GLY A 107 -24.29 -16.10 22.92
N VAL A 108 -23.16 -16.77 23.23
CA VAL A 108 -21.82 -16.11 23.18
C VAL A 108 -21.39 -15.87 21.72
N LYS A 109 -21.62 -16.84 20.85
CA LYS A 109 -21.35 -16.72 19.41
C LYS A 109 -22.07 -15.52 18.80
N THR A 110 -23.38 -15.39 19.07
CA THR A 110 -24.17 -14.26 18.60
C THR A 110 -23.69 -12.91 19.18
N ALA A 111 -23.30 -12.87 20.45
CA ALA A 111 -22.75 -11.66 21.06
C ALA A 111 -21.42 -11.24 20.42
N MET A 112 -20.51 -12.18 20.19
CA MET A 112 -19.23 -11.94 19.51
C MET A 112 -19.41 -11.48 18.05
N GLU A 113 -20.38 -12.07 17.34
CA GLU A 113 -20.70 -11.66 15.96
C GLU A 113 -21.21 -10.20 15.92
N ARG A 114 -22.06 -9.82 16.87
CA ARG A 114 -22.55 -8.43 16.99
C ARG A 114 -21.43 -7.47 17.34
N GLU A 115 -20.56 -7.84 18.28
CA GLU A 115 -19.42 -7.01 18.65
C GLU A 115 -18.45 -6.80 17.49
N LYS A 116 -18.08 -7.87 16.79
CA LYS A 116 -17.23 -7.81 15.61
C LYS A 116 -17.85 -6.98 14.48
N SER A 117 -19.16 -7.15 14.26
CA SER A 117 -19.90 -6.37 13.27
C SER A 117 -19.90 -4.87 13.63
N ALA A 118 -20.20 -4.53 14.89
CA ALA A 118 -20.16 -3.13 15.34
C ALA A 118 -18.76 -2.50 15.27
N ALA A 119 -17.72 -3.27 15.64
CA ALA A 119 -16.34 -2.83 15.53
C ALA A 119 -15.93 -2.62 14.05
N ALA A 120 -16.34 -3.52 13.16
CA ALA A 120 -16.07 -3.41 11.73
C ALA A 120 -16.77 -2.19 11.12
N ILE A 121 -18.04 -1.95 11.47
CA ILE A 121 -18.80 -0.76 11.01
C ILE A 121 -18.11 0.52 11.49
N LYS A 122 -17.76 0.60 12.77
CA LYS A 122 -17.04 1.76 13.32
C LYS A 122 -15.71 2.02 12.59
N THR A 123 -14.94 0.97 12.34
CA THR A 123 -13.65 1.10 11.64
C THR A 123 -13.86 1.54 10.20
N ALA A 124 -14.87 1.00 9.51
CA ALA A 124 -15.22 1.40 8.15
C ALA A 124 -15.61 2.88 8.08
N GLU A 125 -16.45 3.35 8.99
CA GLU A 125 -16.91 4.74 9.06
C GLU A 125 -15.76 5.73 9.35
N ILE A 126 -14.86 5.36 10.25
CA ILE A 126 -13.64 6.16 10.53
C ILE A 126 -12.76 6.23 9.27
N THR A 127 -12.49 5.07 8.65
CA THR A 127 -11.63 4.99 7.45
C THR A 127 -12.23 5.78 6.28
N GLU A 128 -13.55 5.71 6.08
CA GLU A 128 -14.25 6.48 5.05
C GLU A 128 -14.16 7.98 5.30
N SER A 129 -14.38 8.41 6.55
CA SER A 129 -14.28 9.82 6.95
C SER A 129 -12.86 10.37 6.80
N GLU A 130 -11.86 9.59 7.19
CA GLU A 130 -10.44 9.96 7.01
C GLU A 130 -10.06 10.01 5.53
N GLY A 131 -10.54 9.06 4.74
CA GLY A 131 -10.35 9.03 3.28
C GLY A 131 -10.98 10.25 2.59
N ALA A 132 -12.19 10.59 2.97
CA ALA A 132 -12.88 11.78 2.45
C ALA A 132 -12.15 13.08 2.82
N ARG A 133 -11.73 13.21 4.07
CA ARG A 133 -10.94 14.36 4.53
C ARG A 133 -9.61 14.47 3.79
N GLN A 134 -8.88 13.36 3.65
CA GLN A 134 -7.59 13.37 2.96
C GLN A 134 -7.75 13.69 1.47
N SER A 135 -8.82 13.19 0.84
CA SER A 135 -9.15 13.53 -0.55
C SER A 135 -9.41 15.02 -0.74
N GLN A 136 -10.14 15.67 0.18
CA GLN A 136 -10.37 17.12 0.14
C GLN A 136 -9.08 17.91 0.30
N ILE A 137 -8.21 17.50 1.24
CA ILE A 137 -6.90 18.16 1.44
C ILE A 137 -6.05 18.04 0.17
N ASN A 138 -5.91 16.83 -0.38
CA ASN A 138 -5.12 16.60 -1.58
C ASN A 138 -5.66 17.40 -2.78
N ARG A 139 -6.98 17.54 -2.89
CA ARG A 139 -7.62 18.34 -3.94
C ARG A 139 -7.31 19.83 -3.78
N ALA A 140 -7.46 20.36 -2.57
CA ALA A 140 -7.17 21.77 -2.30
C ALA A 140 -5.67 22.10 -2.50
N GLU A 141 -4.79 21.20 -2.10
CA GLU A 141 -3.35 21.35 -2.34
C GLU A 141 -3.01 21.30 -3.84
N GLY A 142 -3.65 20.37 -4.59
CA GLY A 142 -3.51 20.28 -6.04
C GLY A 142 -4.00 21.54 -6.76
N GLU A 143 -5.15 22.07 -6.38
CA GLU A 143 -5.70 23.32 -6.93
C GLU A 143 -4.78 24.52 -6.63
N LYS A 144 -4.28 24.62 -5.39
CA LYS A 144 -3.31 25.65 -4.99
C LYS A 144 -2.03 25.56 -5.82
N GLN A 145 -1.47 24.36 -5.97
CA GLN A 145 -0.25 24.15 -6.72
C GLN A 145 -0.45 24.47 -8.22
N ALA A 146 -1.58 24.07 -8.78
CA ALA A 146 -1.92 24.39 -10.18
C ALA A 146 -2.04 25.90 -10.40
N ALA A 147 -2.67 26.62 -9.47
CA ALA A 147 -2.78 28.08 -9.54
C ALA A 147 -1.42 28.77 -9.46
N ILE A 148 -0.53 28.32 -8.57
CA ILE A 148 0.84 28.85 -8.44
C ILE A 148 1.62 28.61 -9.74
N LEU A 149 1.63 27.39 -10.26
CA LEU A 149 2.34 27.05 -11.49
C LEU A 149 1.79 27.82 -12.69
N SER A 150 0.48 28.03 -12.77
CA SER A 150 -0.14 28.83 -13.82
C SER A 150 0.30 30.30 -13.75
N ALA A 151 0.32 30.90 -12.55
CA ALA A 151 0.77 32.28 -12.35
C ALA A 151 2.26 32.47 -12.63
N GLU A 152 3.09 31.51 -12.21
CA GLU A 152 4.52 31.50 -12.52
C GLU A 152 4.78 31.36 -14.03
N GLY A 153 4.03 30.47 -14.70
CA GLY A 153 4.09 30.30 -16.15
C GLY A 153 3.71 31.55 -16.92
N GLN A 154 2.65 32.26 -16.50
CA GLN A 154 2.23 33.52 -17.10
C GLN A 154 3.30 34.61 -16.90
N ARG A 155 3.80 34.76 -15.68
CA ARG A 155 4.86 35.69 -15.38
C ARG A 155 6.11 35.44 -16.23
N GLN A 156 6.51 34.17 -16.35
CA GLN A 156 7.67 33.80 -17.16
C GLN A 156 7.46 34.08 -18.67
N ALA A 157 6.23 33.82 -19.15
CA ALA A 157 5.87 34.16 -20.54
C ALA A 157 5.95 35.66 -20.80
N GLU A 158 5.43 36.51 -19.92
CA GLU A 158 5.49 37.97 -20.05
C GLU A 158 6.94 38.48 -20.03
N ILE A 159 7.81 37.93 -19.17
CA ILE A 159 9.23 38.30 -19.12
C ILE A 159 9.92 37.92 -20.44
N LEU A 160 9.72 36.68 -20.92
CA LEU A 160 10.34 36.22 -22.18
C LEU A 160 9.84 37.01 -23.40
N GLU A 161 8.55 37.40 -23.41
CA GLU A 161 8.00 38.26 -24.48
C GLU A 161 8.63 39.64 -24.43
N ALA A 162 8.73 40.26 -23.24
CA ALA A 162 9.38 41.58 -23.10
C ALA A 162 10.89 41.56 -23.47
N GLU A 163 11.61 40.51 -23.07
CA GLU A 163 13.00 40.32 -23.43
C GLU A 163 13.16 40.10 -24.97
N GLY A 164 12.24 39.30 -25.56
CA GLY A 164 12.20 39.06 -27.00
C GLY A 164 11.94 40.38 -27.80
N ASP A 165 11.00 41.18 -27.35
CA ASP A 165 10.68 42.49 -27.94
C ASP A 165 11.85 43.47 -27.85
N GLN A 166 12.49 43.53 -26.67
CA GLN A 166 13.69 44.34 -26.47
C GLN A 166 14.80 43.91 -27.43
N GLN A 167 15.07 42.63 -27.51
CA GLN A 167 16.14 42.10 -28.39
C GLN A 167 15.81 42.34 -29.87
N ALA A 168 14.55 42.16 -30.26
CA ALA A 168 14.09 42.46 -31.61
C ALA A 168 14.23 43.95 -31.95
N ALA A 169 13.94 44.86 -31.02
CA ALA A 169 14.12 46.31 -31.21
C ALA A 169 15.60 46.66 -31.39
N VAL A 170 16.49 46.10 -30.57
CA VAL A 170 17.95 46.30 -30.70
C VAL A 170 18.46 45.83 -32.06
N LEU A 171 18.10 44.60 -32.46
CA LEU A 171 18.52 44.04 -33.77
C LEU A 171 17.97 44.82 -34.94
N ARG A 172 16.75 45.37 -34.86
CA ARG A 172 16.21 46.25 -35.90
C ARG A 172 16.99 47.57 -35.98
N ALA A 173 17.35 48.16 -34.82
CA ALA A 173 18.14 49.38 -34.78
C ALA A 173 19.55 49.17 -35.33
N GLU A 174 20.21 48.08 -34.96
CA GLU A 174 21.52 47.70 -35.49
C GLU A 174 21.46 47.44 -37.01
N GLY A 175 20.43 46.69 -37.44
CA GLY A 175 20.20 46.44 -38.88
C GLY A 175 19.96 47.72 -39.65
N PHE A 176 19.19 48.67 -39.10
CA PHE A 176 18.97 49.97 -39.71
C PHE A 176 20.24 50.82 -39.75
N SER A 177 21.01 50.87 -38.66
CA SER A 177 22.31 51.55 -38.63
C SER A 177 23.27 50.98 -39.68
N SER A 178 23.41 49.68 -39.78
CA SER A 178 24.23 48.97 -40.74
C SER A 178 23.79 49.26 -42.23
N ALA A 179 22.47 49.33 -42.42
CA ALA A 179 21.93 49.70 -43.75
C ALA A 179 22.28 51.16 -44.15
N LEU A 180 22.12 52.10 -43.17
CA LEU A 180 22.49 53.48 -43.36
C LEU A 180 24.03 53.69 -43.70
N ASP A 181 24.86 52.95 -42.93
CA ASP A 181 26.33 52.99 -43.19
C ASP A 181 26.67 52.47 -44.55
N LYS A 182 26.02 51.43 -45.04
CA LYS A 182 26.21 50.92 -46.42
C LYS A 182 25.73 51.91 -47.48
N ILE A 183 24.54 52.51 -47.23
CA ILE A 183 24.00 53.54 -48.12
C ILE A 183 24.96 54.75 -48.17
N TYR A 184 25.45 55.20 -46.99
CA TYR A 184 26.41 56.34 -46.94
C TYR A 184 27.72 56.02 -47.60
N ALA A 185 28.26 54.80 -47.43
CA ALA A 185 29.49 54.40 -48.14
C ALA A 185 29.33 54.38 -49.65
N VAL A 186 28.20 53.98 -50.18
CA VAL A 186 27.89 54.01 -51.60
C VAL A 186 27.67 55.46 -52.08
N ALA A 187 26.89 56.24 -51.30
CA ALA A 187 26.61 57.65 -51.68
C ALA A 187 27.82 58.54 -51.73
N LYS A 188 28.85 58.26 -50.89
CA LYS A 188 30.15 59.01 -50.91
C LYS A 188 30.95 58.83 -52.21
N ASN A 189 30.69 57.71 -52.93
CA ASN A 189 31.37 57.36 -54.18
C ASN A 189 30.52 57.63 -55.44
N VAL A 190 29.31 58.20 -55.24
CA VAL A 190 28.39 58.47 -56.37
C VAL A 190 28.62 59.89 -56.90
N ASP A 191 28.91 59.99 -58.20
CA ASP A 191 29.09 61.23 -58.91
C ASP A 191 27.75 61.98 -59.03
N ALA A 192 27.75 63.31 -59.00
CA ALA A 192 26.54 64.15 -59.04
C ALA A 192 25.63 63.84 -60.25
N ASN A 193 26.19 63.34 -61.35
CA ASN A 193 25.40 62.89 -62.49
C ASN A 193 24.59 61.62 -62.24
N THR A 194 25.14 60.69 -61.48
CA THR A 194 24.46 59.43 -61.13
C THR A 194 23.30 59.67 -60.14
N LEU A 195 23.44 60.60 -59.20
CA LEU A 195 22.42 61.05 -58.30
C LEU A 195 21.23 61.69 -59.05
N SER A 196 21.49 62.49 -60.06
CA SER A 196 20.50 63.15 -60.93
C SER A 196 19.70 62.09 -61.72
N LEU A 197 20.34 61.06 -62.26
CA LEU A 197 19.72 60.00 -63.01
C LEU A 197 18.79 59.14 -62.09
N GLN A 198 19.22 58.84 -60.89
CA GLN A 198 18.45 58.06 -59.95
C GLN A 198 17.25 58.86 -59.39
N TYR A 199 17.41 60.17 -59.23
CA TYR A 199 16.30 61.07 -58.88
C TYR A 199 15.24 61.12 -59.99
N PHE A 200 15.65 61.21 -61.30
CA PHE A 200 14.71 61.15 -62.41
C PHE A 200 14.02 59.78 -62.55
N ASP A 201 14.72 58.67 -62.25
CA ASP A 201 14.14 57.32 -62.29
C ASP A 201 13.14 57.13 -61.16
N THR A 202 13.42 57.66 -59.96
CA THR A 202 12.47 57.64 -58.83
C THR A 202 11.22 58.48 -59.09
N LEU A 203 11.38 59.67 -59.70
CA LEU A 203 10.28 60.51 -60.13
C LEU A 203 9.42 59.82 -61.22
N LYS A 204 10.05 59.11 -62.16
CA LYS A 204 9.38 58.33 -63.19
C LYS A 204 8.56 57.19 -62.59
N THR A 205 9.12 56.48 -61.62
CA THR A 205 8.45 55.37 -60.89
C THR A 205 7.29 55.88 -60.03
N MET A 206 7.42 57.03 -59.38
CA MET A 206 6.36 57.69 -58.65
C MET A 206 5.22 58.17 -59.58
N GLY A 207 5.58 58.67 -60.76
CA GLY A 207 4.60 59.14 -61.77
C GLY A 207 3.83 58.02 -62.50
N THR A 208 4.35 56.78 -62.45
CA THR A 208 3.73 55.59 -63.04
C THR A 208 2.99 54.78 -62.01
N ALA A 209 3.05 55.09 -60.69
CA ALA A 209 2.33 54.37 -59.67
C ALA A 209 0.79 54.68 -59.75
N PRO A 210 -0.07 53.69 -59.79
CA PRO A 210 -1.52 53.87 -60.08
C PRO A 210 -2.31 54.57 -58.90
N SER A 211 -1.60 55.00 -57.85
CA SER A 211 -2.22 55.65 -56.66
C SER A 211 -1.86 57.15 -56.51
N THR A 212 -1.03 57.76 -57.44
CA THR A 212 -0.71 59.17 -57.37
C THR A 212 -1.73 59.98 -58.14
N LYS A 213 -2.84 60.22 -57.57
CA LYS A 213 -3.77 61.31 -57.94
C LYS A 213 -3.36 62.54 -57.11
N PHE A 214 -2.80 63.54 -57.74
CA PHE A 214 -2.78 64.90 -57.21
C PHE A 214 -4.13 65.53 -57.43
#